data_935c09d5d8c83f31139ac418445e4acf
#
_entry.id   935c09d5d8c83f31139ac418445e4acf
#
_cell.length_a   1.000
_cell.length_b   1.000
_cell.length_c   1.000
_cell.angle_alpha   90.00
_cell.angle_beta   90.00
_cell.angle_gamma   90.00
#
_symmetry.space_group_name_H-M   'P 1'
#
loop_
_entity.id
_entity.type
_entity.pdbx_description
1 polymer ?
#
loop_
_entity_poly.entity_id
_entity_poly.type
_entity_poly.pdbx_seq_one_letter_code
_entity_poly.pdbx_strand_id
1 'polypeptide(L)'
;MRYASKVNFKPELPYINRAKVVLGEHAKSSVDADAVLIRYYIPEKQQDMIKTALPKTLQDTTIFICRTTIDLGNFENDLKPHVHTNEQCVLNYYLTTNGEETSFFEGAVEPDPNIATDNGNLYYMVNTEKLQKVETFQSNTGESWLLSTRQPHQVFCKTEQHKVRDMVQIYFMDLSFDEVRKHFEVAQ
;
A
#
# COMPACT_ATOMS: atom_id res chain seq x y z
N MET A 1 2.76 15.31 -8.32
CA MET A 1 2.62 13.90 -8.74
C MET A 1 1.16 13.60 -9.02
N ARG A 2 0.89 12.73 -9.99
CA ARG A 2 -0.48 12.46 -10.48
C ARG A 2 -1.16 11.32 -9.73
N TYR A 3 -0.39 10.31 -9.31
CA TYR A 3 -0.89 9.09 -8.71
C TYR A 3 -0.40 8.83 -7.28
N ALA A 4 0.55 9.65 -6.82
CA ALA A 4 1.03 9.66 -5.45
C ALA A 4 1.07 11.09 -4.91
N SER A 5 0.86 11.26 -3.61
CA SER A 5 0.97 12.55 -2.93
C SER A 5 1.53 12.35 -1.53
N LYS A 6 2.61 13.06 -1.21
CA LYS A 6 3.09 13.13 0.16
C LYS A 6 2.13 13.99 0.96
N VAL A 7 1.67 13.49 2.10
CA VAL A 7 0.69 14.17 2.95
C VAL A 7 1.18 14.33 4.37
N ASN A 8 0.68 15.32 5.07
CA ASN A 8 1.00 15.53 6.48
C ASN A 8 0.07 14.69 7.36
N PHE A 9 0.39 13.41 7.49
CA PHE A 9 -0.29 12.48 8.37
C PHE A 9 0.76 11.77 9.22
N LYS A 10 0.67 11.91 10.55
CA LYS A 10 1.60 11.30 11.51
C LYS A 10 0.79 10.77 12.69
N PRO A 11 0.29 9.54 12.61
CA PRO A 11 -0.47 8.96 13.71
C PRO A 11 0.45 8.67 14.89
N GLU A 12 -0.04 8.92 16.11
CA GLU A 12 0.57 8.35 17.30
C GLU A 12 0.29 6.86 17.33
N LEU A 13 1.34 6.06 17.14
CA LEU A 13 1.21 4.62 17.17
C LEU A 13 1.66 4.10 18.52
N PRO A 14 0.76 3.53 19.32
CA PRO A 14 1.18 2.73 20.46
C PRO A 14 1.95 1.52 19.92
N TYR A 15 2.82 0.96 20.77
CA TYR A 15 3.60 -0.23 20.42
C TYR A 15 2.71 -1.34 19.83
N ILE A 16 2.83 -1.60 18.53
CA ILE A 16 2.12 -2.68 17.87
C ILE A 16 2.93 -3.95 18.09
N ASN A 17 2.43 -4.84 18.94
CA ASN A 17 3.06 -6.12 19.18
C ASN A 17 3.06 -6.94 17.88
N ARG A 18 4.24 -7.19 17.32
CA ARG A 18 4.44 -7.98 16.10
C ARG A 18 4.00 -9.45 16.24
N ALA A 19 3.82 -9.94 17.49
CA ALA A 19 3.54 -11.34 17.75
C ALA A 19 2.10 -11.79 17.46
N LYS A 20 1.17 -10.89 17.18
CA LYS A 20 -0.21 -11.25 16.83
C LYS A 20 -0.48 -11.03 15.35
N VAL A 21 -0.15 -12.02 14.56
CA VAL A 21 -0.68 -12.17 13.20
C VAL A 21 -2.15 -12.52 13.35
N VAL A 22 -3.02 -11.65 12.88
CA VAL A 22 -4.46 -11.94 12.83
C VAL A 22 -5.00 -11.51 11.49
N LEU A 23 -4.60 -12.20 10.48
CA LEU A 23 -5.49 -12.39 9.36
C LEU A 23 -5.65 -13.89 9.27
N GLY A 24 -6.90 -14.34 9.24
CA GLY A 24 -7.22 -15.73 9.10
C GLY A 24 -6.46 -16.40 7.96
N GLU A 25 -6.64 -17.66 7.77
CA GLU A 25 -5.91 -18.58 6.88
C GLU A 25 -5.62 -18.09 5.44
N HIS A 26 -6.16 -16.94 5.05
CA HIS A 26 -5.98 -16.29 3.74
C HIS A 26 -4.89 -15.21 3.69
N ALA A 27 -4.14 -14.97 4.75
CA ALA A 27 -3.04 -13.99 4.76
C ALA A 27 -1.80 -14.41 3.95
N LYS A 28 -1.82 -15.57 3.34
CA LYS A 28 -0.79 -16.00 2.38
C LYS A 28 -1.17 -15.56 0.98
N SER A 29 -1.06 -14.30 0.67
CA SER A 29 -0.90 -13.94 -0.73
C SER A 29 0.57 -14.09 -1.09
N SER A 30 1.01 -15.25 -1.43
CA SER A 30 2.26 -15.44 -2.15
C SER A 30 2.03 -14.95 -3.58
N VAL A 31 2.30 -13.71 -3.82
CA VAL A 31 2.21 -13.14 -5.16
C VAL A 31 3.35 -13.65 -6.04
N ASP A 32 4.48 -13.91 -5.43
CA ASP A 32 5.62 -14.63 -5.98
C ASP A 32 6.25 -15.44 -4.86
N ALA A 33 6.89 -16.56 -5.21
CA ALA A 33 7.55 -17.45 -4.26
C ALA A 33 8.60 -16.77 -3.36
N ASP A 34 8.94 -15.53 -3.66
CA ASP A 34 10.06 -14.82 -3.08
C ASP A 34 9.69 -13.52 -2.34
N ALA A 35 8.47 -13.01 -2.45
CA ALA A 35 7.98 -11.88 -1.67
C ALA A 35 6.88 -12.32 -0.70
N VAL A 36 7.05 -12.02 0.58
CA VAL A 36 6.06 -12.34 1.61
C VAL A 36 5.36 -11.06 2.04
N LEU A 37 4.06 -10.99 1.79
CA LEU A 37 3.21 -9.91 2.28
C LEU A 37 2.44 -10.41 3.49
N ILE A 38 2.66 -9.79 4.65
CA ILE A 38 1.99 -10.13 5.89
C ILE A 38 1.18 -8.93 6.34
N ARG A 39 -0.13 -9.10 6.50
CA ARG A 39 -1.01 -8.11 7.10
C ARG A 39 -1.29 -8.47 8.55
N TYR A 40 -1.19 -7.48 9.43
CA TYR A 40 -1.45 -7.60 10.86
C TYR A 40 -2.71 -6.83 11.21
N TYR A 41 -3.56 -7.45 12.00
CA TYR A 41 -4.70 -6.76 12.60
C TYR A 41 -4.22 -5.69 13.60
N ILE A 42 -4.80 -4.53 13.51
CA ILE A 42 -4.63 -3.47 14.52
C ILE A 42 -5.82 -3.50 15.45
N PRO A 43 -5.65 -3.66 16.78
CA PRO A 43 -6.76 -3.64 17.74
C PRO A 43 -7.63 -2.39 17.60
N GLU A 44 -8.93 -2.51 17.77
CA GLU A 44 -9.92 -1.46 17.54
C GLU A 44 -9.55 -0.12 18.19
N LYS A 45 -9.19 -0.15 19.48
CA LYS A 45 -8.72 1.05 20.20
C LYS A 45 -7.55 1.75 19.49
N GLN A 46 -6.66 1.01 18.86
CA GLN A 46 -5.54 1.58 18.11
C GLN A 46 -5.97 2.08 16.73
N GLN A 47 -6.93 1.40 16.11
CA GLN A 47 -7.55 1.90 14.88
C GLN A 47 -8.24 3.25 15.12
N ASP A 48 -8.93 3.42 16.26
CA ASP A 48 -9.56 4.69 16.63
C ASP A 48 -8.52 5.81 16.79
N MET A 49 -7.38 5.51 17.43
CA MET A 49 -6.29 6.49 17.54
C MET A 49 -5.72 6.90 16.19
N ILE A 50 -5.53 5.93 15.27
CA ILE A 50 -5.08 6.21 13.91
C ILE A 50 -6.13 7.03 13.16
N LYS A 51 -7.40 6.66 13.29
CA LYS A 51 -8.54 7.34 12.67
C LYS A 51 -8.67 8.79 13.11
N THR A 52 -8.47 9.06 14.41
CA THR A 52 -8.52 10.43 14.94
C THR A 52 -7.40 11.34 14.44
N ALA A 53 -6.28 10.78 13.95
CA ALA A 53 -5.20 11.54 13.32
C ALA A 53 -5.52 11.95 11.85
N LEU A 54 -6.55 11.37 11.24
CA LEU A 54 -7.01 11.78 9.92
C LEU A 54 -7.68 13.17 9.97
N PRO A 55 -7.69 13.91 8.84
CA PRO A 55 -8.58 15.05 8.68
C PRO A 55 -10.01 14.73 9.12
N LYS A 56 -10.64 15.62 9.87
CA LYS A 56 -11.94 15.38 10.52
C LYS A 56 -13.00 14.89 9.54
N THR A 57 -12.96 15.40 8.32
CA THR A 57 -13.88 15.02 7.22
C THR A 57 -13.68 13.61 6.70
N LEU A 58 -12.55 12.96 6.98
CA LEU A 58 -12.26 11.58 6.57
C LEU A 58 -12.52 10.55 7.69
N GLN A 59 -12.77 11.00 8.93
CA GLN A 59 -12.91 10.10 10.08
C GLN A 59 -14.19 9.25 10.01
N ASP A 60 -15.23 9.73 9.32
CA ASP A 60 -16.52 9.05 9.18
C ASP A 60 -16.67 8.27 7.85
N THR A 61 -15.59 8.18 7.05
CA THR A 61 -15.61 7.44 5.79
C THR A 61 -15.37 5.94 6.01
N THR A 62 -15.79 5.14 5.04
CA THR A 62 -15.53 3.69 5.04
C THR A 62 -14.05 3.45 4.80
N ILE A 63 -13.35 3.00 5.85
CA ILE A 63 -11.92 2.70 5.78
C ILE A 63 -11.63 1.32 6.37
N PHE A 64 -10.57 0.72 5.87
CA PHE A 64 -9.94 -0.47 6.46
C PHE A 64 -8.52 -0.11 6.88
N ILE A 65 -8.15 -0.41 8.13
CA ILE A 65 -6.84 -0.08 8.69
C ILE A 65 -6.11 -1.37 9.05
N CYS A 66 -4.91 -1.55 8.52
CA CYS A 66 -4.04 -2.65 8.89
C CYS A 66 -2.57 -2.21 8.95
N ARG A 67 -1.74 -3.02 9.57
CA ARG A 67 -0.29 -2.95 9.41
C ARG A 67 0.13 -3.98 8.39
N THR A 68 0.97 -3.60 7.45
CA THR A 68 1.48 -4.49 6.42
C THR A 68 3.00 -4.50 6.45
N THR A 69 3.57 -5.69 6.49
CA THR A 69 4.99 -5.92 6.26
C THR A 69 5.15 -6.62 4.92
N ILE A 70 5.99 -6.07 4.07
CA ILE A 70 6.39 -6.68 2.79
C ILE A 70 7.86 -7.03 2.93
N ASP A 71 8.15 -8.32 2.89
CA ASP A 71 9.51 -8.85 2.82
C ASP A 71 9.81 -9.18 1.36
N LEU A 72 10.67 -8.38 0.73
CA LEU A 72 11.04 -8.52 -0.66
C LEU A 72 12.16 -9.56 -0.88
N GLY A 73 12.60 -10.24 0.20
CA GLY A 73 13.62 -11.27 0.12
C GLY A 73 15.00 -10.75 -0.31
N ASN A 74 15.84 -11.68 -0.74
CA ASN A 74 17.21 -11.40 -1.22
C ASN A 74 17.28 -11.19 -2.74
N PHE A 75 16.16 -11.04 -3.45
CA PHE A 75 16.13 -11.19 -4.89
C PHE A 75 15.64 -9.97 -5.65
N GLU A 76 15.84 -10.04 -6.95
CA GLU A 76 15.31 -9.21 -8.03
C GLU A 76 13.76 -9.16 -8.05
N ASN A 77 13.11 -9.62 -6.97
CA ASN A 77 11.67 -9.78 -6.91
C ASN A 77 10.99 -8.51 -6.45
N ASP A 78 10.55 -7.85 -7.43
CA ASP A 78 9.62 -6.76 -7.35
C ASP A 78 8.23 -7.29 -7.05
N LEU A 79 7.50 -6.58 -6.22
CA LEU A 79 6.06 -6.71 -6.25
C LEU A 79 5.62 -6.24 -7.63
N LYS A 80 5.30 -7.19 -8.53
CA LYS A 80 4.97 -6.93 -9.94
C LYS A 80 3.88 -5.87 -10.11
N PRO A 81 3.81 -5.19 -11.24
CA PRO A 81 2.74 -4.24 -11.52
C PRO A 81 1.37 -4.87 -11.32
N HIS A 82 0.55 -4.24 -10.48
CA HIS A 82 -0.78 -4.70 -10.13
C HIS A 82 -1.74 -3.53 -9.92
N VAL A 83 -3.03 -3.83 -9.91
CA VAL A 83 -4.10 -2.91 -9.52
C VAL A 83 -4.96 -3.56 -8.45
N HIS A 84 -5.49 -2.74 -7.55
CA HIS A 84 -6.42 -3.21 -6.54
C HIS A 84 -7.86 -3.20 -7.08
N THR A 85 -8.68 -4.14 -6.63
CA THR A 85 -10.04 -4.31 -7.13
C THR A 85 -11.10 -3.68 -6.23
N ASN A 86 -10.85 -3.58 -4.94
CA ASN A 86 -11.84 -3.15 -3.97
C ASN A 86 -11.65 -1.71 -3.51
N GLU A 87 -10.43 -1.34 -3.15
CA GLU A 87 -10.11 0.00 -2.66
C GLU A 87 -9.79 0.99 -3.78
N GLN A 88 -10.14 2.24 -3.58
CA GLN A 88 -9.91 3.33 -4.54
C GLN A 88 -8.52 3.96 -4.36
N CYS A 89 -8.08 4.10 -3.11
CA CYS A 89 -6.75 4.60 -2.78
C CYS A 89 -6.32 4.11 -1.40
N VAL A 90 -5.03 4.21 -1.11
CA VAL A 90 -4.42 3.84 0.16
C VAL A 90 -3.53 4.95 0.68
N LEU A 91 -3.64 5.25 1.96
CA LEU A 91 -2.70 6.09 2.71
C LEU A 91 -1.74 5.18 3.46
N ASN A 92 -0.46 5.24 3.11
CA ASN A 92 0.62 4.52 3.75
C ASN A 92 1.38 5.44 4.71
N TYR A 93 1.50 5.06 5.98
CA TYR A 93 2.47 5.63 6.91
C TYR A 93 3.62 4.64 7.10
N TYR A 94 4.81 5.03 6.66
CA TYR A 94 5.97 4.13 6.61
C TYR A 94 6.69 4.05 7.95
N LEU A 95 6.71 2.88 8.56
CA LEU A 95 7.40 2.57 9.80
C LEU A 95 8.86 2.19 9.55
N THR A 96 9.11 1.52 8.44
CA THR A 96 10.44 1.13 7.98
C THR A 96 10.45 1.10 6.45
N THR A 97 11.47 1.69 5.85
CA THR A 97 11.76 1.62 4.43
C THR A 97 13.26 1.41 4.22
N ASN A 98 13.66 0.83 3.09
CA ASN A 98 15.04 0.56 2.74
C ASN A 98 15.42 1.12 1.36
N GLY A 99 14.77 2.20 0.93
CA GLY A 99 15.04 2.86 -0.34
C GLY A 99 14.35 2.19 -1.54
N GLU A 100 13.32 1.39 -1.29
CA GLU A 100 12.47 0.87 -2.34
C GLU A 100 11.70 1.97 -3.06
N GLU A 101 11.57 1.80 -4.38
CA GLU A 101 10.78 2.70 -5.23
C GLU A 101 9.37 2.17 -5.41
N THR A 102 8.39 3.06 -5.38
CA THR A 102 7.04 2.79 -5.89
C THR A 102 6.87 3.48 -7.23
N SER A 103 6.54 2.72 -8.26
CA SER A 103 6.37 3.21 -9.63
C SER A 103 4.93 3.04 -10.07
N PHE A 104 4.42 4.01 -10.85
CA PHE A 104 3.12 3.97 -11.49
C PHE A 104 3.26 3.89 -13.00
N PHE A 105 2.28 3.26 -13.64
CA PHE A 105 2.29 2.99 -15.06
C PHE A 105 0.98 3.44 -15.71
N GLU A 106 1.07 3.90 -16.96
CA GLU A 106 -0.07 4.16 -17.83
C GLU A 106 -0.04 3.22 -19.05
N GLY A 107 -1.19 2.93 -19.60
CA GLY A 107 -1.34 2.06 -20.77
C GLY A 107 -2.57 1.18 -20.69
N ALA A 108 -2.66 0.21 -21.58
CA ALA A 108 -3.74 -0.77 -21.57
C ALA A 108 -3.56 -1.71 -20.37
N VAL A 109 -4.53 -1.70 -19.47
CA VAL A 109 -4.54 -2.55 -18.27
C VAL A 109 -5.21 -3.87 -18.63
N GLU A 110 -4.39 -4.91 -18.80
CA GLU A 110 -4.84 -6.27 -19.05
C GLU A 110 -4.30 -7.19 -17.95
N PRO A 111 -5.12 -8.13 -17.42
CA PRO A 111 -4.62 -9.12 -16.47
C PRO A 111 -3.46 -9.92 -17.07
N ASP A 112 -2.45 -10.26 -16.27
CA ASP A 112 -1.39 -11.16 -16.72
C ASP A 112 -1.94 -12.60 -16.77
N PRO A 113 -2.01 -13.22 -17.95
CA PRO A 113 -2.58 -14.55 -18.10
C PRO A 113 -1.72 -15.66 -17.47
N ASN A 114 -0.45 -15.35 -17.13
CA ASN A 114 0.48 -16.31 -16.57
C ASN A 114 0.45 -16.34 -15.03
N ILE A 115 -0.27 -15.39 -14.43
CA ILE A 115 -0.34 -15.27 -12.97
C ILE A 115 -1.78 -15.54 -12.53
N ALA A 116 -1.99 -16.70 -11.92
CA ALA A 116 -3.27 -17.02 -11.29
C ALA A 116 -3.48 -16.06 -10.10
N THR A 117 -4.51 -15.25 -10.19
CA THR A 117 -4.95 -14.38 -9.10
C THR A 117 -5.80 -15.17 -8.12
N ASP A 118 -5.19 -16.03 -7.32
CA ASP A 118 -5.92 -16.90 -6.38
C ASP A 118 -6.17 -16.22 -5.02
N ASN A 119 -6.04 -14.91 -4.95
CA ASN A 119 -5.99 -14.15 -3.71
C ASN A 119 -7.30 -13.43 -3.38
N GLY A 120 -8.42 -14.07 -3.60
CA GLY A 120 -9.71 -13.53 -3.16
C GLY A 120 -10.07 -12.17 -3.78
N ASN A 121 -9.60 -11.87 -4.98
CA ASN A 121 -9.93 -10.67 -5.77
C ASN A 121 -9.49 -9.32 -5.16
N LEU A 122 -8.49 -9.27 -4.28
CA LEU A 122 -8.02 -8.00 -3.72
C LEU A 122 -7.23 -7.16 -4.74
N TYR A 123 -6.50 -7.81 -5.62
CA TYR A 123 -5.75 -7.18 -6.72
C TYR A 123 -5.52 -8.19 -7.85
N TYR A 124 -5.16 -7.71 -9.02
CA TYR A 124 -4.69 -8.55 -10.13
C TYR A 124 -3.41 -8.00 -10.74
N MET A 125 -2.54 -8.92 -11.19
CA MET A 125 -1.31 -8.58 -11.89
C MET A 125 -1.60 -8.11 -13.29
N VAL A 126 -0.79 -7.17 -13.75
CA VAL A 126 -0.99 -6.51 -15.04
C VAL A 126 0.13 -6.90 -15.99
N ASN A 127 -0.23 -7.23 -17.24
CA ASN A 127 0.75 -7.41 -18.30
C ASN A 127 1.50 -6.09 -18.55
N THR A 128 2.82 -6.13 -18.41
CA THR A 128 3.69 -4.95 -18.49
C THR A 128 4.04 -4.52 -19.90
N GLU A 129 3.84 -5.36 -20.92
CA GLU A 129 4.27 -5.10 -22.31
C GLU A 129 3.64 -3.83 -22.91
N LYS A 130 2.44 -3.49 -22.44
CA LYS A 130 1.67 -2.32 -22.92
C LYS A 130 1.67 -1.16 -21.92
N LEU A 131 2.50 -1.23 -20.88
CA LEU A 131 2.57 -0.23 -19.83
C LEU A 131 3.81 0.64 -19.99
N GLN A 132 3.62 1.94 -19.77
CA GLN A 132 4.70 2.92 -19.68
C GLN A 132 4.81 3.41 -18.24
N LYS A 133 6.02 3.36 -17.66
CA LYS A 133 6.29 3.98 -16.37
C LYS A 133 6.19 5.49 -16.50
N VAL A 134 5.34 6.12 -15.69
CA VAL A 134 5.05 7.56 -15.75
C VAL A 134 5.41 8.32 -14.49
N GLU A 135 5.46 7.65 -13.36
CA GLU A 135 5.74 8.27 -12.07
C GLU A 135 6.49 7.31 -11.17
N THR A 136 7.43 7.84 -10.38
CA THR A 136 8.18 7.07 -9.38
C THR A 136 8.47 7.93 -8.17
N PHE A 137 8.36 7.36 -6.97
CA PHE A 137 8.81 7.99 -5.74
C PHE A 137 9.49 6.99 -4.81
N GLN A 138 10.30 7.52 -3.90
CA GLN A 138 10.84 6.80 -2.75
C GLN A 138 10.27 7.40 -1.47
N SER A 139 9.86 6.55 -0.55
CA SER A 139 9.40 6.98 0.77
C SER A 139 10.52 6.82 1.80
N ASN A 140 10.50 7.69 2.81
CA ASN A 140 11.35 7.56 3.98
C ASN A 140 10.54 7.12 5.20
N THR A 141 11.21 6.50 6.16
CA THR A 141 10.61 6.18 7.46
C THR A 141 10.02 7.43 8.11
N GLY A 142 8.80 7.34 8.62
CA GLY A 142 8.06 8.44 9.22
C GLY A 142 7.32 9.34 8.22
N GLU A 143 7.36 9.04 6.93
CA GLU A 143 6.58 9.74 5.91
C GLU A 143 5.24 9.06 5.64
N SER A 144 4.29 9.88 5.19
CA SER A 144 3.00 9.39 4.70
C SER A 144 2.78 9.76 3.25
N TRP A 145 2.28 8.77 2.52
CA TRP A 145 1.99 8.90 1.10
C TRP A 145 0.61 8.34 0.78
N LEU A 146 -0.21 9.14 0.13
CA LEU A 146 -1.48 8.73 -0.46
C LEU A 146 -1.22 8.23 -1.87
N LEU A 147 -1.73 7.04 -2.20
CA LEU A 147 -1.51 6.35 -3.47
C LEU A 147 -2.82 5.99 -4.14
N SER A 148 -2.90 6.18 -5.45
CA SER A 148 -3.99 5.67 -6.28
C SER A 148 -3.81 4.16 -6.51
N THR A 149 -4.67 3.34 -5.94
CA THR A 149 -4.59 1.87 -6.08
C THR A 149 -5.25 1.34 -7.35
N ARG A 150 -6.07 2.18 -8.00
CA ARG A 150 -6.68 1.87 -9.32
C ARG A 150 -5.72 2.06 -10.49
N GLN A 151 -4.60 2.74 -10.26
CA GLN A 151 -3.54 2.86 -11.25
C GLN A 151 -2.56 1.70 -11.11
N PRO A 152 -2.12 1.05 -12.20
CA PRO A 152 -1.09 0.03 -12.15
C PRO A 152 0.15 0.56 -11.43
N HIS A 153 0.59 -0.15 -10.42
CA HIS A 153 1.75 0.25 -9.62
C HIS A 153 2.57 -0.95 -9.18
N GLN A 154 3.82 -0.70 -8.89
CA GLN A 154 4.84 -1.68 -8.54
C GLN A 154 5.70 -1.15 -7.41
N VAL A 155 6.16 -2.03 -6.54
CA VAL A 155 7.24 -1.74 -5.58
C VAL A 155 8.50 -2.44 -6.06
N PHE A 156 9.56 -1.67 -6.25
CA PHE A 156 10.83 -2.15 -6.77
C PHE A 156 11.97 -1.88 -5.80
N CYS A 157 12.88 -2.84 -5.66
CA CYS A 157 14.05 -2.73 -4.83
C CYS A 157 15.34 -2.91 -5.62
N LYS A 158 16.20 -1.88 -5.64
CA LYS A 158 17.43 -1.84 -6.44
C LYS A 158 18.65 -2.49 -5.78
N THR A 159 18.58 -2.94 -4.55
CA THR A 159 19.76 -3.40 -3.82
C THR A 159 19.65 -4.86 -3.41
N GLU A 160 20.78 -5.56 -3.35
CA GLU A 160 20.90 -6.99 -3.02
C GLU A 160 20.67 -7.33 -1.53
N GLN A 161 20.44 -6.34 -0.68
CA GLN A 161 20.23 -6.57 0.76
C GLN A 161 18.79 -6.94 1.05
N HIS A 162 18.59 -7.84 2.01
CA HIS A 162 17.28 -8.20 2.55
C HIS A 162 16.47 -6.97 2.96
N LYS A 163 15.25 -6.84 2.48
CA LYS A 163 14.48 -5.61 2.58
C LYS A 163 13.08 -5.84 3.08
N VAL A 164 12.84 -5.26 4.22
CA VAL A 164 11.53 -5.24 4.85
C VAL A 164 10.96 -3.83 4.75
N ARG A 165 9.81 -3.71 4.11
CA ARG A 165 8.97 -2.52 4.14
C ARG A 165 7.85 -2.76 5.13
N ASP A 166 7.74 -1.87 6.12
CA ASP A 166 6.73 -1.98 7.17
C ASP A 166 5.94 -0.67 7.24
N MET A 167 4.61 -0.77 7.23
CA MET A 167 3.76 0.41 7.14
C MET A 167 2.39 0.17 7.78
N VAL A 168 1.78 1.23 8.27
CA VAL A 168 0.34 1.29 8.53
C VAL A 168 -0.35 1.72 7.25
N GLN A 169 -1.35 0.97 6.84
CA GLN A 169 -2.15 1.24 5.64
C GLN A 169 -3.58 1.56 6.02
N ILE A 170 -4.10 2.64 5.45
CA ILE A 170 -5.49 3.04 5.55
C ILE A 170 -6.07 3.01 4.15
N TYR A 171 -6.92 2.04 3.89
CA TYR A 171 -7.58 1.86 2.61
C TYR A 171 -8.91 2.60 2.59
N PHE A 172 -9.11 3.45 1.59
CA PHE A 172 -10.38 4.14 1.35
C PHE A 172 -11.16 3.35 0.30
N MET A 173 -12.34 2.89 0.69
CA MET A 173 -13.17 2.02 -0.15
C MET A 173 -14.00 2.82 -1.16
N ASP A 174 -14.52 3.96 -0.74
CA ASP A 174 -15.54 4.71 -1.48
C ASP A 174 -15.03 6.06 -2.05
N LEU A 175 -13.89 6.56 -1.57
CA LEU A 175 -13.31 7.83 -2.00
C LEU A 175 -12.12 7.63 -2.94
N SER A 176 -12.14 8.32 -4.06
CA SER A 176 -11.02 8.34 -5.01
C SER A 176 -9.78 9.04 -4.43
N PHE A 177 -8.64 8.79 -5.05
CA PHE A 177 -7.37 9.44 -4.71
C PHE A 177 -7.49 10.97 -4.66
N ASP A 178 -8.14 11.58 -5.67
CA ASP A 178 -8.27 13.03 -5.75
C ASP A 178 -9.20 13.60 -4.69
N GLU A 179 -10.25 12.88 -4.31
CA GLU A 179 -11.15 13.27 -3.23
C GLU A 179 -10.41 13.26 -1.89
N VAL A 180 -9.74 12.16 -1.56
CA VAL A 180 -8.98 12.05 -0.30
C VAL A 180 -7.86 13.08 -0.24
N ARG A 181 -7.12 13.31 -1.33
CA ARG A 181 -6.02 14.28 -1.40
C ARG A 181 -6.47 15.70 -1.01
N LYS A 182 -7.63 16.15 -1.50
CA LYS A 182 -8.17 17.48 -1.18
C LYS A 182 -8.34 17.73 0.32
N HIS A 183 -8.67 16.71 1.10
CA HIS A 183 -8.83 16.86 2.54
C HIS A 183 -7.50 17.11 3.27
N PHE A 184 -6.38 16.64 2.73
CA PHE A 184 -5.05 16.94 3.28
C PHE A 184 -4.51 18.29 2.82
N GLU A 185 -4.90 18.80 1.65
CA GLU A 185 -4.49 20.11 1.14
C GLU A 185 -5.14 21.28 1.89
N VAL A 186 -6.37 21.09 2.37
CA VAL A 186 -7.13 22.12 3.13
C VAL A 186 -6.65 22.23 4.57
N ALA A 187 -5.95 21.23 5.10
CA ALA A 187 -5.49 21.19 6.50
C ALA A 187 -4.12 21.87 6.73
N GLN A 188 -3.51 22.48 5.72
CA GLN A 188 -2.29 23.31 5.81
C GLN A 188 -2.63 24.77 6.06
#